data_b7f7cb55e82b6321e3e3d0a1cc0aba53
#
_entry.id   b7f7cb55e82b6321e3e3d0a1cc0aba53
#
_cell.length_a   1.000
_cell.length_b   1.000
_cell.length_c   1.000
_cell.angle_alpha   90.00
_cell.angle_beta   90.00
_cell.angle_gamma   90.00
#
_symmetry.space_group_name_H-M   'P 1'
#
loop_
_entity.id
_entity.type
_entity.pdbx_description
1 polymer ?
#
loop_
_entity_poly.entity_id
_entity_poly.type
_entity_poly.pdbx_seq_one_letter_code
_entity_poly.pdbx_strand_id
1 'polypeptide(L)'
;MTKPFKAGLSVDAWALAVELLVRWLENNERVDALLDSLPRSLGRAERGRCQHLLFGAVRNLGRIEAIFAPMLARPPRTAVKAVLLIAGYELIEGGNDGHTARVVHHAVEQTKTLASLPESKMVNAVVRKIAAAIEAQTEPTQAAGATEIAAYYSHPEWLVRRWLAQFGAAGARSLLEWNQKPAPVYARWRAEGAPAGEDAALFAATPWKGFYEVKSGAWARVETLVNDGTLFLQDPATRHAIELLAPKAGETVLDACAAPGGKSLAIADAMGGSGRVVALDLPSPRIERLKQNLSRAKIDVALVQGDVMQVEREGVFEACNLPKAYDAVLLDVPCSNTGVMRHRVDVKWRLQATDFSKHARQQGDMLSAAARLVAPGGRLVYSTCSLDAEENDAVIKLFLEKTRGRFTLEGQRVSQPWVDGHDGAAAFLLRKAVG
;
A
#
# COMPACT_ATOMS: atom_id res chain seq x y z
N MET A 1 12.30 27.15 2.86
CA MET A 1 13.52 26.81 3.67
C MET A 1 13.04 26.26 5.00
N THR A 2 13.02 24.94 5.13
CA THR A 2 12.66 24.22 6.35
C THR A 2 13.80 24.35 7.36
N LYS A 3 13.51 24.85 8.56
CA LYS A 3 14.49 24.93 9.65
C LYS A 3 14.92 23.50 10.04
N PRO A 4 16.23 23.24 10.22
CA PRO A 4 16.69 21.94 10.66
C PRO A 4 16.22 21.64 12.09
N PHE A 5 15.93 20.36 12.36
CA PHE A 5 15.58 19.84 13.68
C PHE A 5 16.54 20.35 14.76
N LYS A 6 16.02 20.96 15.82
CA LYS A 6 16.80 21.26 17.01
C LYS A 6 17.16 19.98 17.75
N ALA A 7 18.40 19.54 17.67
CA ALA A 7 18.93 18.48 18.51
C ALA A 7 18.94 18.94 19.99
N GLY A 8 18.28 18.17 20.88
CA GLY A 8 18.42 18.34 22.32
C GLY A 8 17.20 18.32 23.23
N LEU A 9 15.99 18.13 22.67
CA LEU A 9 14.77 17.87 23.43
C LEU A 9 14.25 16.46 23.09
N SER A 10 13.68 15.74 24.06
CA SER A 10 12.89 14.54 23.81
C SER A 10 11.92 14.84 22.66
N VAL A 11 12.14 14.22 21.50
CA VAL A 11 11.39 14.55 20.29
C VAL A 11 9.99 13.98 20.46
N ASP A 12 9.00 14.84 20.67
CA ASP A 12 7.62 14.45 20.87
C ASP A 12 7.05 13.87 19.55
N ALA A 13 6.66 12.60 19.57
CA ALA A 13 6.05 11.90 18.45
C ALA A 13 4.79 12.62 17.91
N TRP A 14 4.08 13.34 18.79
CA TRP A 14 2.90 14.11 18.44
C TRP A 14 3.26 15.33 17.59
N ALA A 15 4.29 16.08 18.01
CA ALA A 15 4.81 17.23 17.25
C ALA A 15 5.34 16.80 15.87
N LEU A 16 6.07 15.68 15.80
CA LEU A 16 6.53 15.10 14.54
C LEU A 16 5.38 14.72 13.62
N ALA A 17 4.34 14.07 14.15
CA ALA A 17 3.18 13.70 13.35
C ALA A 17 2.47 14.93 12.77
N VAL A 18 2.34 16.01 13.54
CA VAL A 18 1.78 17.28 13.05
C VAL A 18 2.67 17.89 11.96
N GLU A 19 4.00 17.91 12.13
CA GLU A 19 4.93 18.43 11.13
C GLU A 19 4.84 17.67 9.81
N LEU A 20 4.85 16.32 9.87
CA LEU A 20 4.71 15.49 8.68
C LEU A 20 3.35 15.67 8.01
N LEU A 21 2.28 15.82 8.81
CA LEU A 21 0.93 16.05 8.29
C LEU A 21 0.80 17.42 7.62
N VAL A 22 1.46 18.46 8.15
CA VAL A 22 1.53 19.79 7.48
C VAL A 22 2.21 19.66 6.13
N ARG A 23 3.36 18.98 6.06
CA ARG A 23 4.07 18.75 4.80
C ARG A 23 3.21 17.98 3.79
N TRP A 24 2.49 16.97 4.26
CA TRP A 24 1.57 16.21 3.42
C TRP A 24 0.44 17.07 2.86
N LEU A 25 -0.19 17.89 3.70
CA LEU A 25 -1.28 18.79 3.31
C LEU A 25 -0.84 19.88 2.33
N GLU A 26 0.40 20.35 2.42
CA GLU A 26 0.95 21.41 1.58
C GLU A 26 1.52 20.90 0.24
N ASN A 27 2.22 19.76 0.28
CA ASN A 27 3.01 19.30 -0.86
C ASN A 27 2.46 18.04 -1.54
N ASN A 28 1.42 17.41 -0.97
CA ASN A 28 0.89 16.12 -1.45
C ASN A 28 1.97 15.03 -1.59
N GLU A 29 3.00 15.06 -0.71
CA GLU A 29 4.05 14.06 -0.65
C GLU A 29 3.44 12.68 -0.29
N ARG A 30 4.09 11.59 -0.69
CA ARG A 30 3.67 10.25 -0.26
C ARG A 30 3.95 10.08 1.23
N VAL A 31 3.00 9.51 1.97
CA VAL A 31 3.15 9.31 3.43
C VAL A 31 4.33 8.40 3.76
N ASP A 32 4.61 7.37 2.95
CA ASP A 32 5.80 6.52 3.12
C ASP A 32 7.10 7.35 3.04
N ALA A 33 7.22 8.25 2.05
CA ALA A 33 8.40 9.09 1.87
C ALA A 33 8.58 10.08 3.03
N LEU A 34 7.49 10.58 3.59
CA LEU A 34 7.52 11.41 4.80
C LEU A 34 8.07 10.64 6.00
N LEU A 35 7.62 9.40 6.22
CA LEU A 35 8.13 8.55 7.29
C LEU A 35 9.60 8.17 7.11
N ASP A 36 10.02 7.93 5.87
CA ASP A 36 11.44 7.68 5.55
C ASP A 36 12.33 8.90 5.86
N SER A 37 11.78 10.13 5.88
CA SER A 37 12.50 11.35 6.21
C SER A 37 12.71 11.58 7.72
N LEU A 38 12.09 10.78 8.58
CA LEU A 38 12.29 10.88 10.03
C LEU A 38 13.76 10.61 10.43
N PRO A 39 14.30 11.33 11.43
CA PRO A 39 15.66 11.14 11.89
C PRO A 39 15.96 9.68 12.25
N ARG A 40 17.11 9.15 11.83
CA ARG A 40 17.54 7.78 12.18
C ARG A 40 17.77 7.60 13.67
N SER A 41 18.07 8.68 14.39
CA SER A 41 18.26 8.71 15.85
C SER A 41 16.94 8.62 16.63
N LEU A 42 15.79 8.76 15.96
CA LEU A 42 14.49 8.63 16.61
C LEU A 42 14.26 7.21 17.11
N GLY A 43 13.92 7.08 18.39
CA GLY A 43 13.62 5.80 19.02
C GLY A 43 12.50 5.04 18.32
N ARG A 44 12.51 3.72 18.45
CA ARG A 44 11.53 2.86 17.77
C ARG A 44 10.10 3.13 18.24
N ALA A 45 9.91 3.39 19.54
CA ALA A 45 8.60 3.70 20.12
C ALA A 45 8.06 5.02 19.59
N GLU A 46 8.88 6.06 19.56
CA GLU A 46 8.51 7.40 19.07
C GLU A 46 8.21 7.37 17.57
N ARG A 47 9.02 6.63 16.79
CA ARG A 47 8.75 6.40 15.36
C ARG A 47 7.43 5.70 15.15
N GLY A 48 7.16 4.64 15.88
CA GLY A 48 5.90 3.88 15.81
C GLY A 48 4.70 4.73 16.20
N ARG A 49 4.81 5.55 17.25
CA ARG A 49 3.74 6.46 17.67
C ARG A 49 3.49 7.57 16.65
N CYS A 50 4.56 8.18 16.10
CA CYS A 50 4.46 9.18 15.03
C CYS A 50 3.75 8.60 13.79
N GLN A 51 4.17 7.42 13.33
CA GLN A 51 3.53 6.72 12.22
C GLN A 51 2.06 6.42 12.49
N HIS A 52 1.74 5.93 13.68
CA HIS A 52 0.37 5.61 14.09
C HIS A 52 -0.55 6.84 14.03
N LEU A 53 -0.10 7.97 14.59
CA LEU A 53 -0.84 9.24 14.58
C LEU A 53 -1.03 9.77 13.14
N LEU A 54 0.05 9.77 12.35
CA LEU A 54 0.00 10.25 10.97
C LEU A 54 -0.94 9.41 10.11
N PHE A 55 -0.79 8.06 10.16
CA PHE A 55 -1.65 7.15 9.40
C PHE A 55 -3.11 7.26 9.83
N GLY A 56 -3.35 7.35 11.13
CA GLY A 56 -4.70 7.49 11.67
C GLY A 56 -5.38 8.79 11.24
N ALA A 57 -4.66 9.91 11.32
CA ALA A 57 -5.16 11.21 10.88
C ALA A 57 -5.47 11.24 9.38
N VAL A 58 -4.56 10.73 8.53
CA VAL A 58 -4.77 10.67 7.07
C VAL A 58 -5.91 9.72 6.72
N ARG A 59 -6.00 8.54 7.38
CA ARG A 59 -7.09 7.58 7.19
C ARG A 59 -8.44 8.18 7.51
N ASN A 60 -8.53 8.98 8.58
CA ASN A 60 -9.78 9.57 9.08
C ASN A 60 -9.98 11.04 8.70
N LEU A 61 -9.15 11.58 7.79
CA LEU A 61 -9.15 13.01 7.42
C LEU A 61 -10.55 13.54 7.09
N GLY A 62 -11.26 12.90 6.18
CA GLY A 62 -12.58 13.37 5.74
C GLY A 62 -13.63 13.31 6.86
N ARG A 63 -13.59 12.29 7.70
CA ARG A 63 -14.48 12.14 8.87
C ARG A 63 -14.25 13.25 9.89
N ILE A 64 -12.99 13.48 10.23
CA ILE A 64 -12.63 14.50 11.24
C ILE A 64 -12.91 15.90 10.70
N GLU A 65 -12.58 16.15 9.43
CA GLU A 65 -12.83 17.44 8.77
C GLU A 65 -14.35 17.73 8.69
N ALA A 66 -15.17 16.75 8.33
CA ALA A 66 -16.62 16.89 8.31
C ALA A 66 -17.21 17.25 9.69
N ILE A 67 -16.57 16.77 10.78
CA ILE A 67 -16.99 17.09 12.14
C ILE A 67 -16.61 18.53 12.51
N PHE A 68 -15.36 18.96 12.28
CA PHE A 68 -14.92 20.26 12.80
C PHE A 68 -15.20 21.44 11.84
N ALA A 69 -15.31 21.22 10.53
CA ALA A 69 -15.48 22.31 9.58
C ALA A 69 -16.71 23.19 9.88
N PRO A 70 -17.89 22.65 10.24
CA PRO A 70 -19.05 23.45 10.60
C PRO A 70 -18.87 24.26 11.90
N MET A 71 -17.89 23.93 12.72
CA MET A 71 -17.62 24.61 13.99
C MET A 71 -16.77 25.87 13.83
N LEU A 72 -16.21 26.07 12.62
CA LEU A 72 -15.29 27.15 12.31
C LEU A 72 -15.92 28.16 11.38
N ALA A 73 -15.78 29.47 11.68
CA ALA A 73 -16.28 30.55 10.84
C ALA A 73 -15.52 30.69 9.50
N ARG A 74 -14.29 30.16 9.44
CA ARG A 74 -13.43 30.14 8.24
C ARG A 74 -12.46 28.94 8.31
N PRO A 75 -11.97 28.45 7.17
CA PRO A 75 -10.96 27.37 7.16
C PRO A 75 -9.75 27.75 8.01
N PRO A 76 -9.23 26.83 8.83
CA PRO A 76 -8.03 27.07 9.63
C PRO A 76 -6.80 27.02 8.72
N ARG A 77 -5.70 27.68 9.14
CA ARG A 77 -4.40 27.51 8.47
C ARG A 77 -3.92 26.04 8.54
N THR A 78 -3.09 25.61 7.63
CA THR A 78 -2.63 24.22 7.50
C THR A 78 -2.10 23.63 8.81
N ALA A 79 -1.29 24.36 9.55
CA ALA A 79 -0.75 23.88 10.83
C ALA A 79 -1.85 23.61 11.87
N VAL A 80 -2.86 24.47 11.96
CA VAL A 80 -3.99 24.28 12.87
C VAL A 80 -4.88 23.14 12.38
N LYS A 81 -5.09 23.01 11.07
CA LYS A 81 -5.80 21.88 10.48
C LYS A 81 -5.12 20.54 10.85
N ALA A 82 -3.78 20.47 10.73
CA ALA A 82 -3.02 19.30 11.10
C ALA A 82 -3.18 18.93 12.58
N VAL A 83 -3.11 19.92 13.48
CA VAL A 83 -3.36 19.74 14.91
C VAL A 83 -4.77 19.16 15.16
N LEU A 84 -5.81 19.73 14.54
CA LEU A 84 -7.20 19.26 14.69
C LEU A 84 -7.37 17.83 14.16
N LEU A 85 -6.70 17.47 13.07
CA LEU A 85 -6.76 16.12 12.48
C LEU A 85 -6.08 15.08 13.38
N ILE A 86 -4.90 15.37 13.92
CA ILE A 86 -4.21 14.45 14.85
C ILE A 86 -5.03 14.30 16.14
N ALA A 87 -5.48 15.41 16.73
CA ALA A 87 -6.33 15.37 17.93
C ALA A 87 -7.64 14.61 17.68
N GLY A 88 -8.31 14.86 16.54
CA GLY A 88 -9.53 14.17 16.17
C GLY A 88 -9.32 12.66 16.00
N TYR A 89 -8.19 12.24 15.45
CA TYR A 89 -7.85 10.82 15.36
C TYR A 89 -7.65 10.18 16.75
N GLU A 90 -6.89 10.80 17.63
CA GLU A 90 -6.73 10.29 18.99
C GLU A 90 -8.08 10.17 19.74
N LEU A 91 -9.00 11.11 19.52
CA LEU A 91 -10.35 11.04 20.09
C LEU A 91 -11.16 9.89 19.49
N ILE A 92 -11.04 9.60 18.17
CA ILE A 92 -11.67 8.42 17.54
C ILE A 92 -11.11 7.12 18.11
N GLU A 93 -9.81 7.06 18.33
CA GLU A 93 -9.13 5.88 18.90
C GLU A 93 -9.62 5.59 20.32
N GLY A 94 -9.95 6.65 21.06
CA GLY A 94 -10.41 6.54 22.43
C GLY A 94 -9.29 6.25 23.43
N GLY A 95 -9.65 6.10 24.67
CA GLY A 95 -8.70 5.81 25.74
C GLY A 95 -9.36 5.73 27.12
N ASN A 96 -8.52 5.59 28.14
CA ASN A 96 -8.95 5.54 29.54
C ASN A 96 -9.34 6.94 30.08
N ASP A 97 -9.76 6.98 31.35
CA ASP A 97 -10.13 8.22 32.04
C ASP A 97 -9.08 9.33 31.86
N GLY A 98 -9.57 10.53 31.56
CA GLY A 98 -8.71 11.70 31.27
C GLY A 98 -8.10 11.73 29.87
N HIS A 99 -8.41 10.77 28.99
CA HIS A 99 -7.89 10.75 27.63
C HIS A 99 -8.19 12.04 26.86
N THR A 100 -9.45 12.47 26.83
CA THR A 100 -9.87 13.72 26.17
C THR A 100 -9.12 14.93 26.71
N ALA A 101 -8.89 15.02 28.02
CA ALA A 101 -8.13 16.12 28.61
C ALA A 101 -6.66 16.15 28.13
N ARG A 102 -6.02 14.98 28.02
CA ARG A 102 -4.66 14.85 27.47
C ARG A 102 -4.59 15.28 26.01
N VAL A 103 -5.53 14.82 25.18
CA VAL A 103 -5.59 15.21 23.76
C VAL A 103 -5.77 16.72 23.61
N VAL A 104 -6.70 17.33 24.39
CA VAL A 104 -6.90 18.79 24.40
C VAL A 104 -5.60 19.50 24.81
N HIS A 105 -4.91 19.02 25.85
CA HIS A 105 -3.65 19.61 26.30
C HIS A 105 -2.57 19.59 25.19
N HIS A 106 -2.33 18.43 24.55
CA HIS A 106 -1.37 18.30 23.46
C HIS A 106 -1.73 19.24 22.29
N ALA A 107 -2.99 19.26 21.86
CA ALA A 107 -3.46 20.11 20.77
C ALA A 107 -3.23 21.61 21.06
N VAL A 108 -3.52 22.06 22.29
CA VAL A 108 -3.32 23.44 22.72
C VAL A 108 -1.85 23.80 22.74
N GLU A 109 -0.98 22.97 23.34
CA GLU A 109 0.47 23.25 23.44
C GLU A 109 1.11 23.30 22.04
N GLN A 110 0.77 22.37 21.15
CA GLN A 110 1.26 22.40 19.77
C GLN A 110 0.77 23.65 19.01
N THR A 111 -0.49 24.06 19.22
CA THR A 111 -1.00 25.27 18.58
C THR A 111 -0.30 26.53 19.08
N LYS A 112 0.06 26.63 20.35
CA LYS A 112 0.85 27.76 20.88
C LYS A 112 2.22 27.87 20.20
N THR A 113 2.82 26.73 19.87
CA THR A 113 4.14 26.69 19.20
C THR A 113 4.05 27.02 17.72
N LEU A 114 3.00 26.54 17.02
CA LEU A 114 2.87 26.60 15.57
C LEU A 114 2.05 27.79 15.07
N ALA A 115 1.24 28.42 15.94
CA ALA A 115 0.28 29.43 15.55
C ALA A 115 0.24 30.60 16.56
N SER A 116 -0.92 30.91 17.08
CA SER A 116 -1.11 32.06 17.98
C SER A 116 -1.93 31.71 19.21
N LEU A 117 -1.86 32.54 20.25
CA LEU A 117 -2.65 32.36 21.47
C LEU A 117 -4.18 32.40 21.22
N PRO A 118 -4.74 33.28 20.37
CA PRO A 118 -6.16 33.20 20.00
C PRO A 118 -6.52 31.86 19.35
N GLU A 119 -5.69 31.33 18.45
CA GLU A 119 -5.94 30.04 17.81
C GLU A 119 -5.85 28.86 18.79
N SER A 120 -4.96 28.92 19.78
CA SER A 120 -4.89 27.88 20.82
C SER A 120 -6.15 27.84 21.69
N LYS A 121 -6.77 28.99 21.97
CA LYS A 121 -8.09 29.06 22.65
C LYS A 121 -9.20 28.46 21.79
N MET A 122 -9.20 28.77 20.50
CA MET A 122 -10.15 28.18 19.54
C MET A 122 -9.96 26.67 19.46
N VAL A 123 -8.74 26.16 19.32
CA VAL A 123 -8.44 24.71 19.29
C VAL A 123 -8.93 24.00 20.55
N ASN A 124 -8.72 24.58 21.75
CA ASN A 124 -9.26 24.03 23.00
C ASN A 124 -10.77 23.83 22.95
N ALA A 125 -11.51 24.82 22.47
CA ALA A 125 -12.97 24.73 22.36
C ALA A 125 -13.42 23.72 21.28
N VAL A 126 -12.75 23.71 20.11
CA VAL A 126 -13.09 22.84 18.98
C VAL A 126 -12.79 21.39 19.30
N VAL A 127 -11.63 21.06 19.89
CA VAL A 127 -11.27 19.65 20.21
C VAL A 127 -12.27 19.03 21.20
N ARG A 128 -12.75 19.79 22.20
CA ARG A 128 -13.81 19.33 23.10
C ARG A 128 -15.13 19.05 22.38
N LYS A 129 -15.50 19.90 21.42
CA LYS A 129 -16.70 19.69 20.60
C LYS A 129 -16.53 18.50 19.65
N ILE A 130 -15.32 18.27 19.10
CA ILE A 130 -15.02 17.08 18.30
C ILE A 130 -15.27 15.82 19.12
N ALA A 131 -14.79 15.77 20.39
CA ALA A 131 -15.01 14.61 21.27
C ALA A 131 -16.51 14.30 21.43
N ALA A 132 -17.31 15.30 21.78
CA ALA A 132 -18.76 15.12 21.91
C ALA A 132 -19.46 14.74 20.60
N ALA A 133 -19.00 15.28 19.47
CA ALA A 133 -19.55 14.94 18.15
C ALA A 133 -19.20 13.50 17.72
N ILE A 134 -18.00 12.99 18.03
CA ILE A 134 -17.62 11.61 17.79
C ILE A 134 -18.50 10.65 18.60
N GLU A 135 -18.72 10.93 19.87
CA GLU A 135 -19.60 10.14 20.75
C GLU A 135 -21.06 10.10 20.26
N ALA A 136 -21.56 11.19 19.69
CA ALA A 136 -22.91 11.30 19.15
C ALA A 136 -23.05 10.76 17.72
N GLN A 137 -21.97 10.43 17.04
CA GLN A 137 -21.99 9.99 15.64
C GLN A 137 -22.56 8.58 15.51
N THR A 138 -23.53 8.41 14.62
CA THR A 138 -24.13 7.12 14.29
C THR A 138 -23.71 6.68 12.88
N GLU A 139 -23.66 5.38 12.66
CA GLU A 139 -23.37 4.82 11.34
C GLU A 139 -24.50 5.19 10.35
N PRO A 140 -24.15 5.57 9.11
CA PRO A 140 -25.12 5.90 8.07
C PRO A 140 -26.10 4.75 7.80
N THR A 141 -27.39 5.09 7.70
CA THR A 141 -28.44 4.09 7.40
C THR A 141 -28.24 3.47 6.01
N GLN A 142 -28.96 2.39 5.72
CA GLN A 142 -28.91 1.76 4.39
C GLN A 142 -29.35 2.71 3.25
N ALA A 143 -30.22 3.68 3.58
CA ALA A 143 -30.73 4.69 2.63
C ALA A 143 -29.83 5.94 2.51
N ALA A 144 -28.74 6.02 3.27
CA ALA A 144 -27.84 7.17 3.26
C ALA A 144 -27.21 7.39 1.88
N GLY A 145 -27.09 8.67 1.47
CA GLY A 145 -26.47 9.05 0.22
C GLY A 145 -24.95 8.96 0.23
N ALA A 146 -24.34 8.99 -0.94
CA ALA A 146 -22.89 8.87 -1.10
C ALA A 146 -22.09 9.92 -0.30
N THR A 147 -22.59 11.13 -0.16
CA THR A 147 -21.96 12.22 0.61
C THR A 147 -21.87 11.88 2.09
N GLU A 148 -22.95 11.38 2.69
CA GLU A 148 -22.99 10.99 4.10
C GLU A 148 -22.07 9.78 4.36
N ILE A 149 -22.14 8.77 3.49
CA ILE A 149 -21.26 7.59 3.52
C ILE A 149 -19.79 8.00 3.42
N ALA A 150 -19.46 8.90 2.49
CA ALA A 150 -18.11 9.40 2.27
C ALA A 150 -17.56 10.13 3.50
N ALA A 151 -18.37 10.98 4.14
CA ALA A 151 -17.99 11.69 5.35
C ALA A 151 -17.74 10.72 6.51
N TYR A 152 -18.64 9.76 6.75
CA TYR A 152 -18.52 8.81 7.86
C TYR A 152 -17.31 7.88 7.71
N TYR A 153 -17.16 7.25 6.53
CA TYR A 153 -16.04 6.34 6.25
C TYR A 153 -14.77 7.05 5.73
N SER A 154 -14.75 8.39 5.75
CA SER A 154 -13.56 9.18 5.41
C SER A 154 -12.97 8.86 4.03
N HIS A 155 -13.78 8.93 2.99
CA HIS A 155 -13.35 8.77 1.59
C HIS A 155 -13.85 9.93 0.72
N PRO A 156 -13.17 10.23 -0.40
CA PRO A 156 -13.71 11.17 -1.40
C PRO A 156 -15.05 10.68 -1.93
N GLU A 157 -16.03 11.57 -2.02
CA GLU A 157 -17.41 11.22 -2.46
C GLU A 157 -17.42 10.57 -3.86
N TRP A 158 -16.62 11.10 -4.80
CA TRP A 158 -16.55 10.56 -6.16
C TRP A 158 -16.08 9.08 -6.16
N LEU A 159 -15.17 8.71 -5.26
CA LEU A 159 -14.68 7.33 -5.13
C LEU A 159 -15.75 6.42 -4.51
N VAL A 160 -16.49 6.92 -3.52
CA VAL A 160 -17.65 6.21 -2.94
C VAL A 160 -18.71 5.96 -4.00
N ARG A 161 -19.07 6.97 -4.82
CA ARG A 161 -20.03 6.82 -5.94
C ARG A 161 -19.56 5.74 -6.93
N ARG A 162 -18.27 5.73 -7.26
CA ARG A 162 -17.67 4.75 -8.14
C ARG A 162 -17.84 3.32 -7.59
N TRP A 163 -17.50 3.12 -6.32
CA TRP A 163 -17.61 1.78 -5.70
C TRP A 163 -19.03 1.34 -5.41
N LEU A 164 -19.94 2.28 -5.13
CA LEU A 164 -21.38 1.97 -5.09
C LEU A 164 -21.89 1.43 -6.44
N ALA A 165 -21.42 2.01 -7.56
CA ALA A 165 -21.77 1.53 -8.89
C ALA A 165 -21.13 0.17 -9.22
N GLN A 166 -19.89 -0.08 -8.80
CA GLN A 166 -19.16 -1.32 -9.12
C GLN A 166 -19.52 -2.49 -8.20
N PHE A 167 -19.63 -2.28 -6.89
CA PHE A 167 -19.80 -3.35 -5.89
C PHE A 167 -21.19 -3.38 -5.26
N GLY A 168 -22.08 -2.45 -5.64
CA GLY A 168 -23.36 -2.26 -4.98
C GLY A 168 -23.23 -1.68 -3.57
N ALA A 169 -24.36 -1.41 -2.92
CA ALA A 169 -24.37 -0.73 -1.62
C ALA A 169 -23.67 -1.54 -0.51
N ALA A 170 -23.93 -2.85 -0.45
CA ALA A 170 -23.33 -3.71 0.59
C ALA A 170 -21.82 -3.88 0.40
N GLY A 171 -21.36 -4.23 -0.81
CA GLY A 171 -19.94 -4.41 -1.09
C GLY A 171 -19.13 -3.12 -0.91
N ALA A 172 -19.66 -1.98 -1.38
CA ALA A 172 -19.01 -0.69 -1.19
C ALA A 172 -18.85 -0.33 0.29
N ARG A 173 -19.88 -0.50 1.13
CA ARG A 173 -19.80 -0.26 2.58
C ARG A 173 -18.76 -1.15 3.24
N SER A 174 -18.76 -2.45 2.93
CA SER A 174 -17.78 -3.39 3.46
C SER A 174 -16.35 -3.01 3.08
N LEU A 175 -16.12 -2.54 1.84
CA LEU A 175 -14.82 -2.03 1.41
C LEU A 175 -14.42 -0.75 2.15
N LEU A 176 -15.35 0.19 2.32
CA LEU A 176 -15.09 1.44 3.04
C LEU A 176 -14.75 1.18 4.50
N GLU A 177 -15.49 0.30 5.17
CA GLU A 177 -15.20 -0.15 6.54
C GLU A 177 -13.84 -0.87 6.62
N TRP A 178 -13.56 -1.77 5.67
CA TRP A 178 -12.26 -2.43 5.57
C TRP A 178 -11.11 -1.42 5.52
N ASN A 179 -11.21 -0.40 4.68
CA ASN A 179 -10.18 0.62 4.52
C ASN A 179 -9.93 1.47 5.78
N GLN A 180 -10.90 1.53 6.70
CA GLN A 180 -10.76 2.23 7.99
C GLN A 180 -10.00 1.41 9.04
N LYS A 181 -9.91 0.09 8.90
CA LYS A 181 -9.20 -0.77 9.86
C LYS A 181 -7.69 -0.65 9.67
N PRO A 182 -6.89 -0.59 10.74
CA PRO A 182 -5.44 -0.75 10.65
C PRO A 182 -5.08 -2.05 9.95
N ALA A 183 -4.08 -2.03 9.08
CA ALA A 183 -3.61 -3.23 8.42
C ALA A 183 -2.74 -4.06 9.37
N PRO A 184 -2.97 -5.37 9.49
CA PRO A 184 -1.99 -6.27 10.12
C PRO A 184 -0.74 -6.33 9.25
N VAL A 185 0.38 -6.71 9.86
CA VAL A 185 1.62 -6.96 9.12
C VAL A 185 1.77 -8.45 8.92
N TYR A 186 1.93 -8.84 7.66
CA TYR A 186 2.14 -10.24 7.31
C TYR A 186 3.60 -10.50 6.92
N ALA A 187 4.07 -11.69 7.33
CA ALA A 187 5.36 -12.25 6.98
C ALA A 187 5.15 -13.48 6.10
N ARG A 188 5.77 -13.49 4.92
CA ARG A 188 5.95 -14.70 4.14
C ARG A 188 7.19 -15.42 4.67
N TRP A 189 6.99 -16.60 5.24
CA TRP A 189 8.06 -17.44 5.79
C TRP A 189 8.78 -18.18 4.66
N ARG A 190 10.09 -18.12 4.61
CA ARG A 190 10.89 -18.65 3.52
C ARG A 190 11.74 -19.84 3.93
N ALA A 191 12.03 -19.97 5.23
CA ALA A 191 12.73 -21.13 5.75
C ALA A 191 11.86 -22.39 5.67
N GLU A 192 12.48 -23.55 5.74
CA GLU A 192 11.79 -24.83 5.78
C GLU A 192 10.92 -24.95 7.04
N GLY A 193 9.71 -25.47 6.88
CA GLY A 193 8.76 -25.65 7.97
C GLY A 193 8.00 -24.36 8.35
N ALA A 194 7.48 -24.33 9.56
CA ALA A 194 6.77 -23.19 10.16
C ALA A 194 7.67 -22.51 11.20
N PRO A 195 7.35 -21.26 11.62
CA PRO A 195 8.00 -20.64 12.77
C PRO A 195 7.96 -21.59 13.98
N ALA A 196 9.12 -21.87 14.58
CA ALA A 196 9.28 -22.83 15.67
C ALA A 196 10.04 -22.21 16.86
N GLY A 197 10.05 -22.89 18.01
CA GLY A 197 10.72 -22.41 19.22
C GLY A 197 10.18 -21.04 19.66
N GLU A 198 11.07 -20.10 19.94
CA GLU A 198 10.72 -18.74 20.36
C GLU A 198 9.94 -17.98 19.27
N ASP A 199 10.19 -18.25 17.99
CA ASP A 199 9.53 -17.58 16.89
C ASP A 199 8.03 -17.95 16.80
N ALA A 200 7.63 -19.17 17.21
CA ALA A 200 6.22 -19.59 17.19
C ALA A 200 5.30 -18.68 18.03
N ALA A 201 5.82 -18.08 19.09
CA ALA A 201 5.06 -17.15 19.93
C ALA A 201 4.83 -15.77 19.26
N LEU A 202 5.68 -15.39 18.32
CA LEU A 202 5.71 -14.06 17.70
C LEU A 202 4.89 -13.96 16.42
N PHE A 203 4.49 -15.10 15.85
CA PHE A 203 3.75 -15.18 14.60
C PHE A 203 2.45 -15.95 14.80
N ALA A 204 1.33 -15.37 14.34
CA ALA A 204 0.04 -16.07 14.32
C ALA A 204 -0.14 -16.76 12.97
N ALA A 205 -0.60 -18.02 13.01
CA ALA A 205 -0.94 -18.75 11.80
C ALA A 205 -2.09 -18.05 11.05
N THR A 206 -2.02 -18.09 9.73
CA THR A 206 -3.05 -17.58 8.84
C THR A 206 -3.62 -18.74 7.99
N PRO A 207 -4.79 -18.57 7.35
CA PRO A 207 -5.30 -19.58 6.41
C PRO A 207 -4.46 -19.70 5.13
N TRP A 208 -3.50 -18.80 4.90
CA TRP A 208 -2.67 -18.78 3.69
C TRP A 208 -1.33 -19.45 3.96
N LYS A 209 -1.09 -20.56 3.30
CA LYS A 209 0.12 -21.36 3.47
C LYS A 209 1.39 -20.50 3.32
N GLY A 210 2.27 -20.58 4.32
CA GLY A 210 3.56 -19.85 4.34
C GLY A 210 3.45 -18.38 4.75
N PHE A 211 2.24 -17.88 5.07
CA PHE A 211 2.04 -16.52 5.58
C PHE A 211 1.63 -16.56 7.04
N TYR A 212 2.17 -15.62 7.81
CA TYR A 212 1.92 -15.47 9.25
C TYR A 212 1.68 -14.01 9.57
N GLU A 213 0.78 -13.74 10.51
CA GLU A 213 0.60 -12.39 11.04
C GLU A 213 1.65 -12.11 12.12
N VAL A 214 2.31 -10.97 12.01
CA VAL A 214 3.33 -10.51 12.98
C VAL A 214 2.63 -9.93 14.19
N LYS A 215 2.82 -10.52 15.37
CA LYS A 215 2.23 -10.05 16.62
C LYS A 215 2.92 -8.79 17.15
N SER A 216 2.19 -8.02 17.96
CA SER A 216 2.73 -6.87 18.66
C SER A 216 3.95 -7.27 19.51
N GLY A 217 4.97 -6.40 19.54
CA GLY A 217 6.21 -6.65 20.29
C GLY A 217 7.27 -7.48 19.55
N ALA A 218 6.94 -8.12 18.42
CA ALA A 218 7.85 -9.01 17.69
C ALA A 218 8.94 -8.29 16.87
N TRP A 219 8.90 -6.97 16.72
CA TRP A 219 9.69 -6.22 15.73
C TRP A 219 11.20 -6.41 15.80
N ALA A 220 11.78 -6.54 17.00
CA ALA A 220 13.22 -6.76 17.12
C ALA A 220 13.66 -8.08 16.48
N ARG A 221 12.87 -9.13 16.68
CA ARG A 221 13.12 -10.45 16.09
C ARG A 221 12.78 -10.47 14.60
N VAL A 222 11.67 -9.85 14.21
CA VAL A 222 11.27 -9.70 12.79
C VAL A 222 12.38 -9.05 11.97
N GLU A 223 12.98 -7.98 12.47
CA GLU A 223 14.10 -7.30 11.81
C GLU A 223 15.30 -8.21 11.60
N THR A 224 15.64 -9.05 12.58
CA THR A 224 16.68 -10.07 12.44
C THR A 224 16.33 -11.08 11.34
N LEU A 225 15.12 -11.64 11.38
CA LEU A 225 14.64 -12.64 10.41
C LEU A 225 14.49 -12.09 8.98
N VAL A 226 14.20 -10.80 8.83
CA VAL A 226 14.23 -10.11 7.52
C VAL A 226 15.67 -9.99 7.03
N ASN A 227 16.60 -9.61 7.93
CA ASN A 227 17.99 -9.36 7.56
C ASN A 227 18.75 -10.65 7.22
N ASP A 228 18.41 -11.78 7.82
CA ASP A 228 19.02 -13.08 7.50
C ASP A 228 18.32 -13.82 6.35
N GLY A 229 17.19 -13.27 5.87
CA GLY A 229 16.43 -13.78 4.73
C GLY A 229 15.43 -14.90 5.07
N THR A 230 15.21 -15.20 6.36
CA THR A 230 14.26 -16.23 6.83
C THR A 230 12.82 -15.89 6.48
N LEU A 231 12.47 -14.60 6.50
CA LEU A 231 11.14 -14.13 6.10
C LEU A 231 11.21 -12.87 5.23
N PHE A 232 10.11 -12.61 4.54
CA PHE A 232 9.87 -11.36 3.81
C PHE A 232 8.52 -10.78 4.22
N LEU A 233 8.48 -9.47 4.53
CA LEU A 233 7.22 -8.79 4.87
C LEU A 233 6.40 -8.60 3.60
N GLN A 234 5.27 -9.26 3.50
CA GLN A 234 4.46 -9.33 2.29
C GLN A 234 3.02 -9.69 2.62
N ASP A 235 2.06 -9.00 1.99
CA ASP A 235 0.65 -9.34 2.11
C ASP A 235 0.31 -10.64 1.35
N PRO A 236 -0.58 -11.49 1.89
CA PRO A 236 -0.99 -12.75 1.27
C PRO A 236 -1.62 -12.61 -0.12
N ALA A 237 -2.21 -11.46 -0.47
CA ALA A 237 -2.78 -11.22 -1.80
C ALA A 237 -1.76 -11.40 -2.93
N THR A 238 -0.47 -11.16 -2.63
CA THR A 238 0.62 -11.30 -3.61
C THR A 238 0.81 -12.73 -4.12
N ARG A 239 0.33 -13.75 -3.37
CA ARG A 239 0.41 -15.16 -3.78
C ARG A 239 -0.38 -15.44 -5.05
N HIS A 240 -1.47 -14.71 -5.32
CA HIS A 240 -2.33 -14.95 -6.49
C HIS A 240 -1.56 -14.91 -7.81
N ALA A 241 -0.67 -13.93 -7.96
CA ALA A 241 0.17 -13.82 -9.16
C ALA A 241 1.17 -14.99 -9.27
N ILE A 242 1.75 -15.43 -8.15
CA ILE A 242 2.73 -16.52 -8.13
C ILE A 242 2.07 -17.88 -8.35
N GLU A 243 0.90 -18.12 -7.74
CA GLU A 243 0.11 -19.34 -7.92
C GLU A 243 -0.33 -19.53 -9.38
N LEU A 244 -0.77 -18.44 -10.06
CA LEU A 244 -1.11 -18.47 -11.48
C LEU A 244 0.12 -18.60 -12.37
N LEU A 245 1.21 -17.93 -12.04
CA LEU A 245 2.46 -18.05 -12.78
C LEU A 245 3.00 -19.48 -12.70
N ALA A 246 2.85 -20.14 -11.55
CA ALA A 246 3.28 -21.51 -11.27
C ALA A 246 4.72 -21.77 -11.79
N PRO A 247 5.74 -21.02 -11.32
CA PRO A 247 7.10 -21.15 -11.84
C PRO A 247 7.67 -22.54 -11.53
N LYS A 248 8.41 -23.11 -12.47
CA LYS A 248 8.94 -24.48 -12.39
C LYS A 248 10.47 -24.47 -12.37
N ALA A 249 11.04 -25.49 -11.75
CA ALA A 249 12.47 -25.74 -11.78
C ALA A 249 12.97 -25.83 -13.24
N GLY A 250 14.10 -25.19 -13.53
CA GLY A 250 14.71 -25.16 -14.86
C GLY A 250 14.19 -24.10 -15.82
N GLU A 251 13.08 -23.43 -15.52
CA GLU A 251 12.55 -22.35 -16.36
C GLU A 251 13.38 -21.06 -16.30
N THR A 252 13.22 -20.24 -17.33
CA THR A 252 13.69 -18.85 -17.29
C THR A 252 12.46 -17.94 -17.13
N VAL A 253 12.39 -17.22 -16.01
CA VAL A 253 11.26 -16.41 -15.62
C VAL A 253 11.66 -14.93 -15.53
N LEU A 254 10.85 -14.06 -16.15
CA LEU A 254 11.00 -12.61 -16.05
C LEU A 254 9.95 -12.04 -15.07
N ASP A 255 10.41 -11.31 -14.06
CA ASP A 255 9.58 -10.42 -13.23
C ASP A 255 9.75 -8.99 -13.75
N ALA A 256 8.79 -8.51 -14.51
CA ALA A 256 8.77 -7.17 -15.08
C ALA A 256 8.03 -6.20 -14.13
N CYS A 257 8.67 -5.14 -13.68
CA CYS A 257 8.29 -4.25 -12.58
C CYS A 257 8.57 -4.86 -11.19
N ALA A 258 9.77 -5.41 -11.01
CA ALA A 258 10.14 -6.30 -9.92
C ALA A 258 10.26 -5.63 -8.54
N ALA A 259 10.61 -4.33 -8.48
CA ALA A 259 10.91 -3.66 -7.20
C ALA A 259 9.65 -3.53 -6.28
N PRO A 260 9.78 -3.87 -5.01
CA PRO A 260 10.99 -4.07 -4.20
C PRO A 260 11.51 -5.52 -4.11
N GLY A 261 11.02 -6.48 -4.93
CA GLY A 261 11.59 -7.82 -5.05
C GLY A 261 10.80 -8.95 -4.40
N GLY A 262 9.68 -8.67 -3.74
CA GLY A 262 8.90 -9.70 -3.05
C GLY A 262 8.38 -10.81 -3.96
N LYS A 263 7.95 -10.47 -5.19
CA LYS A 263 7.50 -11.43 -6.18
C LYS A 263 8.67 -12.17 -6.83
N SER A 264 9.78 -11.49 -7.14
CA SER A 264 11.01 -12.13 -7.63
C SER A 264 11.53 -13.19 -6.63
N LEU A 265 11.51 -12.87 -5.32
CA LEU A 265 11.87 -13.83 -4.27
C LEU A 265 10.91 -15.03 -4.22
N ALA A 266 9.59 -14.78 -4.37
CA ALA A 266 8.61 -15.86 -4.36
C ALA A 266 8.73 -16.77 -5.60
N ILE A 267 9.08 -16.22 -6.77
CA ILE A 267 9.38 -16.97 -7.99
C ILE A 267 10.60 -17.86 -7.75
N ALA A 268 11.70 -17.29 -7.25
CA ALA A 268 12.94 -18.03 -7.02
C ALA A 268 12.78 -19.13 -5.96
N ASP A 269 12.05 -18.86 -4.86
CA ASP A 269 11.70 -19.84 -3.85
C ASP A 269 10.89 -21.02 -4.44
N ALA A 270 9.90 -20.74 -5.30
CA ALA A 270 9.09 -21.75 -5.95
C ALA A 270 9.87 -22.61 -6.96
N MET A 271 10.91 -22.05 -7.59
CA MET A 271 11.80 -22.75 -8.52
C MET A 271 12.85 -23.61 -7.80
N GLY A 272 12.99 -23.51 -6.48
CA GLY A 272 13.91 -24.34 -5.70
C GLY A 272 15.39 -24.15 -6.07
N GLY A 273 15.78 -22.97 -6.53
CA GLY A 273 17.15 -22.64 -6.94
C GLY A 273 17.57 -23.22 -8.30
N SER A 274 16.65 -23.80 -9.08
CA SER A 274 16.93 -24.33 -10.42
C SER A 274 16.27 -23.47 -11.49
N GLY A 275 17.01 -23.09 -12.54
CA GLY A 275 16.57 -22.19 -13.59
C GLY A 275 17.10 -20.77 -13.42
N ARG A 276 16.48 -19.80 -14.04
CA ARG A 276 16.92 -18.41 -13.99
C ARG A 276 15.76 -17.45 -13.73
N VAL A 277 15.91 -16.57 -12.76
CA VAL A 277 14.99 -15.44 -12.53
C VAL A 277 15.67 -14.16 -12.97
N VAL A 278 14.94 -13.38 -13.76
CA VAL A 278 15.35 -12.03 -14.20
C VAL A 278 14.39 -11.03 -13.61
N ALA A 279 14.90 -10.06 -12.85
CA ALA A 279 14.14 -8.96 -12.28
C ALA A 279 14.40 -7.68 -13.06
N LEU A 280 13.38 -7.16 -13.71
CA LEU A 280 13.43 -5.91 -14.49
C LEU A 280 12.63 -4.82 -13.75
N ASP A 281 13.24 -3.64 -13.56
CA ASP A 281 12.51 -2.44 -13.12
C ASP A 281 13.18 -1.18 -13.67
N LEU A 282 12.43 -0.08 -13.68
CA LEU A 282 12.95 1.23 -14.07
C LEU A 282 14.06 1.70 -13.13
N PRO A 283 15.09 2.40 -13.64
CA PRO A 283 16.07 3.07 -12.79
C PRO A 283 15.37 4.01 -11.79
N SER A 284 15.45 3.68 -10.51
CA SER A 284 14.79 4.43 -9.45
C SER A 284 15.39 4.08 -8.07
N PRO A 285 15.15 4.87 -7.02
CA PRO A 285 15.56 4.51 -5.66
C PRO A 285 15.01 3.16 -5.16
N ARG A 286 13.96 2.62 -5.79
CA ARG A 286 13.40 1.29 -5.47
C ARG A 286 14.35 0.15 -5.83
N ILE A 287 15.21 0.35 -6.83
CA ILE A 287 16.24 -0.63 -7.24
C ILE A 287 17.19 -0.95 -6.08
N GLU A 288 17.57 0.00 -5.28
CA GLU A 288 18.45 -0.25 -4.13
C GLU A 288 17.77 -1.12 -3.08
N ARG A 289 16.46 -0.95 -2.87
CA ARG A 289 15.67 -1.84 -2.00
C ARG A 289 15.57 -3.24 -2.59
N LEU A 290 15.38 -3.37 -3.92
CA LEU A 290 15.40 -4.65 -4.62
C LEU A 290 16.73 -5.38 -4.41
N LYS A 291 17.87 -4.71 -4.69
CA LYS A 291 19.22 -5.28 -4.46
C LYS A 291 19.41 -5.75 -3.02
N GLN A 292 19.06 -4.93 -2.04
CA GLN A 292 19.16 -5.29 -0.64
C GLN A 292 18.32 -6.51 -0.28
N ASN A 293 17.09 -6.58 -0.78
CA ASN A 293 16.19 -7.71 -0.50
C ASN A 293 16.69 -9.00 -1.13
N LEU A 294 17.18 -8.95 -2.38
CA LEU A 294 17.80 -10.12 -3.05
C LEU A 294 19.05 -10.60 -2.31
N SER A 295 19.93 -9.67 -1.90
CA SER A 295 21.15 -9.98 -1.16
C SER A 295 20.86 -10.63 0.21
N ARG A 296 19.90 -10.08 0.98
CA ARG A 296 19.47 -10.65 2.26
C ARG A 296 18.90 -12.07 2.09
N ALA A 297 18.15 -12.27 1.03
CA ALA A 297 17.53 -13.56 0.72
C ALA A 297 18.53 -14.60 0.20
N LYS A 298 19.76 -14.21 -0.12
CA LYS A 298 20.83 -15.06 -0.67
C LYS A 298 20.39 -15.80 -1.94
N ILE A 299 19.63 -15.11 -2.80
CA ILE A 299 19.12 -15.66 -4.06
C ILE A 299 19.83 -15.00 -5.22
N ASP A 300 20.25 -15.81 -6.19
CA ASP A 300 20.78 -15.33 -7.46
C ASP A 300 19.63 -14.98 -8.40
N VAL A 301 19.43 -13.69 -8.61
CA VAL A 301 18.47 -13.12 -9.55
C VAL A 301 19.18 -12.09 -10.42
N ALA A 302 19.11 -12.28 -11.72
CA ALA A 302 19.71 -11.33 -12.66
C ALA A 302 18.91 -10.01 -12.65
N LEU A 303 19.52 -8.93 -12.16
CA LEU A 303 18.87 -7.62 -12.08
C LEU A 303 19.17 -6.79 -13.33
N VAL A 304 18.11 -6.37 -13.99
CA VAL A 304 18.15 -5.51 -15.17
C VAL A 304 17.43 -4.20 -14.89
N GLN A 305 18.06 -3.09 -15.23
CA GLN A 305 17.43 -1.76 -15.18
C GLN A 305 17.00 -1.35 -16.57
N GLY A 306 15.68 -1.12 -16.74
CA GLY A 306 15.12 -0.73 -18.03
C GLY A 306 13.62 -0.58 -18.01
N ASP A 307 13.08 0.03 -19.04
CA ASP A 307 11.63 0.14 -19.25
C ASP A 307 11.13 -1.09 -20.02
N VAL A 308 10.19 -1.85 -19.47
CA VAL A 308 9.59 -3.00 -20.14
C VAL A 308 9.05 -2.67 -21.55
N MET A 309 8.63 -1.44 -21.77
CA MET A 309 8.12 -0.98 -23.07
C MET A 309 9.23 -0.76 -24.11
N GLN A 310 10.50 -0.69 -23.69
CA GLN A 310 11.64 -0.33 -24.56
C GLN A 310 12.76 -1.37 -24.57
N VAL A 311 12.88 -2.22 -23.55
CA VAL A 311 14.01 -3.15 -23.34
C VAL A 311 14.33 -4.04 -24.56
N GLU A 312 13.29 -4.47 -25.29
CA GLU A 312 13.46 -5.29 -26.50
C GLU A 312 14.15 -4.49 -27.61
N ARG A 313 13.70 -3.26 -27.84
CA ARG A 313 14.23 -2.38 -28.88
C ARG A 313 15.63 -1.85 -28.54
N GLU A 314 15.92 -1.68 -27.26
CA GLU A 314 17.21 -1.20 -26.78
C GLU A 314 18.27 -2.31 -26.65
N GLY A 315 17.89 -3.59 -26.84
CA GLY A 315 18.81 -4.72 -26.73
C GLY A 315 19.37 -4.92 -25.31
N VAL A 316 18.62 -4.51 -24.27
CA VAL A 316 19.11 -4.51 -22.88
C VAL A 316 19.38 -5.93 -22.40
N PHE A 317 18.57 -6.90 -22.79
CA PHE A 317 18.76 -8.29 -22.37
C PHE A 317 20.01 -8.90 -23.02
N GLU A 318 20.26 -8.64 -24.33
CA GLU A 318 21.45 -9.09 -25.03
C GLU A 318 22.72 -8.50 -24.43
N ALA A 319 22.69 -7.21 -24.08
CA ALA A 319 23.84 -6.57 -23.42
C ALA A 319 24.18 -7.19 -22.06
N CYS A 320 23.20 -7.84 -21.41
CA CYS A 320 23.35 -8.55 -20.14
C CYS A 320 23.55 -10.07 -20.31
N ASN A 321 23.70 -10.58 -21.53
CA ASN A 321 23.74 -12.02 -21.84
C ASN A 321 22.49 -12.78 -21.31
N LEU A 322 21.32 -12.19 -21.45
CA LEU A 322 20.04 -12.74 -21.05
C LEU A 322 19.18 -13.12 -22.26
N PRO A 323 18.27 -14.10 -22.12
CA PRO A 323 17.35 -14.49 -23.19
C PRO A 323 16.45 -13.35 -23.65
N LYS A 324 16.07 -13.37 -24.92
CA LYS A 324 15.05 -12.46 -25.50
C LYS A 324 13.62 -12.90 -25.22
N ALA A 325 13.43 -14.18 -24.90
CA ALA A 325 12.12 -14.77 -24.62
C ALA A 325 12.20 -15.66 -23.39
N TYR A 326 11.12 -15.69 -22.62
CA TYR A 326 11.01 -16.31 -21.30
C TYR A 326 9.87 -17.34 -21.30
N ASP A 327 10.06 -18.45 -20.56
CA ASP A 327 9.03 -19.49 -20.38
C ASP A 327 7.82 -18.93 -19.61
N ALA A 328 8.08 -18.01 -18.69
CA ALA A 328 7.06 -17.32 -17.93
C ALA A 328 7.44 -15.86 -17.70
N VAL A 329 6.47 -14.96 -17.80
CA VAL A 329 6.61 -13.54 -17.51
C VAL A 329 5.58 -13.14 -16.47
N LEU A 330 6.01 -12.49 -15.40
CA LEU A 330 5.16 -11.79 -14.46
C LEU A 330 5.22 -10.29 -14.77
N LEU A 331 4.06 -9.68 -14.98
CA LEU A 331 3.91 -8.24 -15.15
C LEU A 331 3.03 -7.68 -14.05
N ASP A 332 3.67 -7.22 -12.96
CA ASP A 332 2.99 -6.57 -11.83
C ASP A 332 2.97 -5.06 -12.05
N VAL A 333 1.92 -4.58 -12.70
CA VAL A 333 1.88 -3.20 -13.22
C VAL A 333 1.67 -2.13 -12.15
N PRO A 334 2.23 -0.92 -12.31
CA PRO A 334 1.81 0.23 -11.54
C PRO A 334 0.31 0.50 -11.75
N CYS A 335 -0.43 0.74 -10.67
CA CYS A 335 -1.88 0.90 -10.67
C CYS A 335 -2.36 1.94 -9.64
N SER A 336 -3.67 2.15 -9.56
CA SER A 336 -4.31 3.06 -8.61
C SER A 336 -4.11 2.69 -7.13
N ASN A 337 -3.72 1.46 -6.81
CA ASN A 337 -3.54 0.94 -5.45
C ASN A 337 -4.83 0.92 -4.61
N THR A 338 -6.00 0.83 -5.23
CA THR A 338 -7.29 0.86 -4.51
C THR A 338 -7.52 -0.34 -3.61
N GLY A 339 -6.85 -1.46 -3.87
CA GLY A 339 -6.92 -2.67 -3.04
C GLY A 339 -6.04 -2.65 -1.78
N VAL A 340 -5.12 -1.69 -1.65
CA VAL A 340 -4.12 -1.65 -0.56
C VAL A 340 -4.23 -0.38 0.30
N MET A 341 -5.41 0.25 0.37
CA MET A 341 -5.61 1.52 1.08
C MET A 341 -5.45 1.43 2.59
N ARG A 342 -5.54 0.23 3.18
CA ARG A 342 -5.21 0.02 4.59
C ARG A 342 -3.74 0.31 4.90
N HIS A 343 -2.85 -0.05 3.98
CA HIS A 343 -1.40 0.21 4.06
C HIS A 343 -1.03 1.58 3.50
N ARG A 344 -1.70 2.00 2.42
CA ARG A 344 -1.45 3.27 1.70
C ARG A 344 -2.60 4.25 1.94
N VAL A 345 -2.67 4.76 3.16
CA VAL A 345 -3.77 5.59 3.67
C VAL A 345 -3.99 6.89 2.89
N ASP A 346 -2.96 7.38 2.21
CA ASP A 346 -2.96 8.62 1.42
C ASP A 346 -3.51 8.45 0.00
N VAL A 347 -3.57 7.22 -0.51
CA VAL A 347 -3.95 6.94 -1.90
C VAL A 347 -5.31 7.53 -2.24
N LYS A 348 -6.32 7.30 -1.41
CA LYS A 348 -7.69 7.80 -1.66
C LYS A 348 -7.77 9.33 -1.80
N TRP A 349 -6.86 10.08 -1.17
CA TRP A 349 -6.82 11.54 -1.22
C TRP A 349 -6.01 12.08 -2.40
N ARG A 350 -5.10 11.27 -2.95
CA ARG A 350 -4.23 11.63 -4.06
C ARG A 350 -4.79 11.24 -5.42
N LEU A 351 -5.65 10.21 -5.48
CA LEU A 351 -6.30 9.75 -6.70
C LEU A 351 -7.30 10.78 -7.24
N GLN A 352 -7.38 10.82 -8.57
CA GLN A 352 -8.39 11.53 -9.31
C GLN A 352 -9.17 10.56 -10.22
N ALA A 353 -10.40 10.87 -10.55
CA ALA A 353 -11.24 10.01 -11.39
C ALA A 353 -10.60 9.70 -12.76
N THR A 354 -9.81 10.63 -13.29
CA THR A 354 -9.10 10.46 -14.58
C THR A 354 -7.88 9.54 -14.51
N ASP A 355 -7.40 9.20 -13.33
CA ASP A 355 -6.17 8.40 -13.19
C ASP A 355 -6.40 6.94 -13.61
N PHE A 356 -7.60 6.40 -13.40
CA PHE A 356 -7.93 5.04 -13.80
C PHE A 356 -7.75 4.81 -15.30
N SER A 357 -8.28 5.71 -16.13
CA SER A 357 -8.12 5.59 -17.59
C SER A 357 -6.68 5.81 -18.07
N LYS A 358 -5.89 6.65 -17.38
CA LYS A 358 -4.46 6.81 -17.64
C LYS A 358 -3.70 5.54 -17.29
N HIS A 359 -3.96 4.97 -16.11
CA HIS A 359 -3.34 3.70 -15.70
C HIS A 359 -3.71 2.57 -16.65
N ALA A 360 -5.00 2.39 -16.98
CA ALA A 360 -5.45 1.34 -17.89
C ALA A 360 -4.76 1.41 -19.26
N ARG A 361 -4.56 2.63 -19.80
CA ARG A 361 -3.82 2.81 -21.07
C ARG A 361 -2.36 2.39 -20.93
N GLN A 362 -1.65 2.90 -19.91
CA GLN A 362 -0.25 2.55 -19.65
C GLN A 362 -0.09 1.04 -19.42
N GLN A 363 -0.98 0.43 -18.66
CA GLN A 363 -1.00 -1.00 -18.38
C GLN A 363 -1.20 -1.83 -19.64
N GLY A 364 -2.08 -1.41 -20.55
CA GLY A 364 -2.28 -2.04 -21.85
C GLY A 364 -1.04 -1.99 -22.75
N ASP A 365 -0.31 -0.88 -22.73
CA ASP A 365 0.95 -0.71 -23.47
C ASP A 365 2.05 -1.59 -22.85
N MET A 366 2.18 -1.62 -21.53
CA MET A 366 3.11 -2.50 -20.81
C MET A 366 2.80 -3.98 -21.05
N LEU A 367 1.52 -4.37 -21.02
CA LEU A 367 1.08 -5.73 -21.30
C LEU A 367 1.42 -6.17 -22.72
N SER A 368 1.23 -5.27 -23.68
CA SER A 368 1.59 -5.51 -25.09
C SER A 368 3.10 -5.66 -25.29
N ALA A 369 3.91 -4.92 -24.51
CA ALA A 369 5.37 -5.04 -24.52
C ALA A 369 5.83 -6.36 -23.88
N ALA A 370 5.35 -6.68 -22.68
CA ALA A 370 5.68 -7.90 -21.96
C ALA A 370 5.30 -9.17 -22.76
N ALA A 371 4.19 -9.13 -23.50
CA ALA A 371 3.73 -10.23 -24.33
C ALA A 371 4.74 -10.63 -25.44
N ARG A 372 5.57 -9.70 -25.93
CA ARG A 372 6.63 -10.00 -26.91
C ARG A 372 7.75 -10.82 -26.29
N LEU A 373 8.00 -10.64 -25.01
CA LEU A 373 9.04 -11.33 -24.25
C LEU A 373 8.66 -12.76 -23.83
N VAL A 374 7.42 -13.19 -24.07
CA VAL A 374 6.97 -14.56 -23.78
C VAL A 374 7.39 -15.49 -24.91
N ALA A 375 7.99 -16.63 -24.58
CA ALA A 375 8.31 -17.68 -25.55
C ALA A 375 7.03 -18.30 -26.17
N PRO A 376 7.08 -18.87 -27.38
CA PRO A 376 5.96 -19.67 -27.92
C PRO A 376 5.55 -20.75 -26.91
N GLY A 377 4.24 -20.89 -26.65
CA GLY A 377 3.74 -21.79 -25.62
C GLY A 377 3.98 -21.37 -24.16
N GLY A 378 4.71 -20.29 -23.95
CA GLY A 378 4.97 -19.69 -22.63
C GLY A 378 3.74 -19.01 -22.03
N ARG A 379 3.88 -18.49 -20.81
CA ARG A 379 2.78 -17.85 -20.08
C ARG A 379 3.14 -16.47 -19.57
N LEU A 380 2.12 -15.62 -19.47
CA LEU A 380 2.21 -14.28 -18.95
C LEU A 380 1.16 -14.11 -17.85
N VAL A 381 1.58 -13.69 -16.68
CA VAL A 381 0.66 -13.26 -15.63
C VAL A 381 0.68 -11.74 -15.53
N TYR A 382 -0.46 -11.14 -15.80
CA TYR A 382 -0.72 -9.74 -15.52
C TYR A 382 -1.28 -9.61 -14.12
N SER A 383 -0.74 -8.71 -13.29
CA SER A 383 -1.26 -8.49 -11.94
C SER A 383 -1.30 -7.02 -11.53
N THR A 384 -2.27 -6.68 -10.67
CA THR A 384 -2.44 -5.37 -10.06
C THR A 384 -2.82 -5.50 -8.59
N CYS A 385 -2.65 -4.42 -7.82
CA CYS A 385 -3.30 -4.24 -6.52
C CYS A 385 -4.51 -3.29 -6.60
N SER A 386 -5.10 -3.13 -7.77
CA SER A 386 -6.34 -2.38 -8.00
C SER A 386 -7.57 -3.27 -7.86
N LEU A 387 -8.67 -2.71 -7.34
CA LEU A 387 -9.99 -3.34 -7.31
C LEU A 387 -10.86 -2.94 -8.52
N ASP A 388 -10.39 -2.00 -9.32
CA ASP A 388 -11.19 -1.35 -10.34
C ASP A 388 -11.14 -2.12 -11.67
N ALA A 389 -12.32 -2.43 -12.21
CA ALA A 389 -12.46 -3.21 -13.44
C ALA A 389 -11.78 -2.56 -14.66
N GLU A 390 -11.63 -1.23 -14.68
CA GLU A 390 -10.92 -0.51 -15.74
C GLU A 390 -9.44 -0.90 -15.83
N GLU A 391 -8.79 -1.21 -14.71
CA GLU A 391 -7.37 -1.59 -14.62
C GLU A 391 -7.16 -3.11 -14.70
N ASN A 392 -8.22 -3.90 -14.65
CA ASN A 392 -8.22 -5.36 -14.59
C ASN A 392 -8.87 -5.97 -15.83
N ASP A 393 -10.14 -6.33 -15.74
CA ASP A 393 -10.87 -7.03 -16.80
C ASP A 393 -10.89 -6.27 -18.13
N ALA A 394 -11.01 -4.93 -18.10
CA ALA A 394 -11.05 -4.13 -19.30
C ALA A 394 -9.71 -4.13 -20.05
N VAL A 395 -8.57 -4.09 -19.33
CA VAL A 395 -7.23 -4.18 -19.92
C VAL A 395 -7.04 -5.55 -20.57
N ILE A 396 -7.40 -6.63 -19.89
CA ILE A 396 -7.27 -7.99 -20.39
C ILE A 396 -8.15 -8.22 -21.62
N LYS A 397 -9.41 -7.81 -21.57
CA LYS A 397 -10.33 -7.91 -22.71
C LYS A 397 -9.77 -7.21 -23.95
N LEU A 398 -9.35 -5.96 -23.80
CA LEU A 398 -8.78 -5.19 -24.92
C LEU A 398 -7.49 -5.83 -25.47
N PHE A 399 -6.65 -6.38 -24.60
CA PHE A 399 -5.44 -7.09 -25.01
C PHE A 399 -5.74 -8.35 -25.82
N LEU A 400 -6.71 -9.17 -25.39
CA LEU A 400 -7.11 -10.38 -26.10
C LEU A 400 -7.71 -10.06 -27.49
N GLU A 401 -8.52 -9.02 -27.59
CA GLU A 401 -9.06 -8.53 -28.86
C GLU A 401 -7.92 -8.10 -29.82
N LYS A 402 -6.94 -7.34 -29.33
CA LYS A 402 -5.78 -6.89 -30.11
C LYS A 402 -4.87 -8.04 -30.57
N THR A 403 -4.73 -9.06 -29.76
CA THR A 403 -3.82 -10.18 -30.05
C THR A 403 -4.41 -11.24 -30.98
N ARG A 404 -5.72 -11.18 -31.25
CA ARG A 404 -6.42 -12.02 -32.25
C ARG A 404 -6.09 -13.52 -32.13
N GLY A 405 -6.21 -14.08 -30.93
CA GLY A 405 -5.97 -15.50 -30.65
C GLY A 405 -4.51 -15.88 -30.40
N ARG A 406 -3.54 -14.96 -30.54
CA ARG A 406 -2.16 -15.24 -30.13
C ARG A 406 -1.97 -15.46 -28.63
N PHE A 407 -2.92 -14.99 -27.82
CA PHE A 407 -3.01 -15.25 -26.40
C PHE A 407 -4.42 -15.69 -26.02
N THR A 408 -4.51 -16.59 -25.04
CA THR A 408 -5.76 -17.03 -24.42
C THR A 408 -5.71 -16.79 -22.92
N LEU A 409 -6.84 -16.44 -22.32
CA LEU A 409 -6.98 -16.35 -20.86
C LEU A 409 -7.24 -17.77 -20.33
N GLU A 410 -6.32 -18.29 -19.49
CA GLU A 410 -6.44 -19.64 -18.89
C GLU A 410 -6.88 -19.61 -17.43
N GLY A 411 -6.78 -18.48 -16.74
CA GLY A 411 -7.17 -18.38 -15.35
C GLY A 411 -7.12 -16.96 -14.83
N GLN A 412 -7.84 -16.74 -13.74
CA GLN A 412 -7.83 -15.47 -13.02
C GLN A 412 -8.02 -15.66 -11.52
N ARG A 413 -7.49 -14.73 -10.74
CA ARG A 413 -7.69 -14.60 -9.30
C ARG A 413 -7.96 -13.12 -8.99
N VAL A 414 -9.11 -12.83 -8.41
CA VAL A 414 -9.47 -11.47 -7.98
C VAL A 414 -9.90 -11.56 -6.54
N SER A 415 -9.25 -10.80 -5.67
CA SER A 415 -9.60 -10.76 -4.25
C SER A 415 -10.44 -9.53 -3.93
N GLN A 416 -11.42 -9.74 -3.06
CA GLN A 416 -12.19 -8.69 -2.42
C GLN A 416 -11.75 -8.60 -0.95
N PRO A 417 -11.03 -7.53 -0.55
CA PRO A 417 -10.37 -7.46 0.76
C PRO A 417 -11.28 -7.78 1.95
N TRP A 418 -12.51 -7.32 1.90
CA TRP A 418 -13.51 -7.52 2.96
C TRP A 418 -14.09 -8.94 3.03
N VAL A 419 -13.84 -9.77 2.00
CA VAL A 419 -14.23 -11.19 1.95
C VAL A 419 -13.03 -12.07 2.25
N ASP A 420 -11.91 -11.79 1.59
CA ASP A 420 -10.72 -12.65 1.62
C ASP A 420 -9.82 -12.40 2.84
N GLY A 421 -10.01 -11.28 3.56
CA GLY A 421 -9.27 -10.97 4.79
C GLY A 421 -7.82 -10.50 4.58
N HIS A 422 -7.41 -10.22 3.34
CA HIS A 422 -6.12 -9.67 2.96
C HIS A 422 -6.29 -8.52 1.96
N ASP A 423 -5.23 -7.90 1.50
CA ASP A 423 -5.29 -6.81 0.52
C ASP A 423 -5.96 -7.24 -0.80
N GLY A 424 -6.48 -6.26 -1.52
CA GLY A 424 -7.03 -6.46 -2.85
C GLY A 424 -5.93 -6.71 -3.89
N ALA A 425 -6.14 -7.70 -4.73
CA ALA A 425 -5.29 -7.99 -5.88
C ALA A 425 -6.11 -8.61 -7.01
N ALA A 426 -5.65 -8.39 -8.23
CA ALA A 426 -6.13 -9.09 -9.40
C ALA A 426 -4.94 -9.70 -10.15
N ALA A 427 -5.08 -10.91 -10.63
CA ALA A 427 -4.08 -11.59 -11.44
C ALA A 427 -4.77 -12.41 -12.54
N PHE A 428 -4.21 -12.38 -13.75
CA PHE A 428 -4.75 -13.01 -14.95
C PHE A 428 -3.64 -13.79 -15.65
N LEU A 429 -3.87 -15.08 -15.88
CA LEU A 429 -2.96 -15.97 -16.60
C LEU A 429 -3.30 -16.00 -18.08
N LEU A 430 -2.36 -15.58 -18.89
CA LEU A 430 -2.43 -15.55 -20.34
C LEU A 430 -1.45 -16.56 -20.94
N ARG A 431 -1.90 -17.44 -21.83
CA ARG A 431 -1.07 -18.40 -22.57
C ARG A 431 -0.80 -17.91 -23.98
N LYS A 432 0.48 -17.91 -24.39
CA LYS A 432 0.86 -17.62 -25.76
C LYS A 432 0.69 -18.88 -26.62
N ALA A 433 0.15 -18.73 -27.81
CA ALA A 433 0.06 -19.83 -28.78
C ALA A 433 1.46 -20.38 -29.15
N VAL A 434 1.53 -21.66 -29.51
CA VAL A 434 2.80 -22.32 -29.86
C VAL A 434 3.36 -21.83 -31.21
N GLY A 435 2.54 -21.18 -32.03
CA GLY A 435 2.93 -20.65 -33.36
C GLY A 435 2.22 -21.38 -34.49
#